data_fa68293ab10e82aeb5000e8218339f3e
#
_entry.id   fa68293ab10e82aeb5000e8218339f3e
#
_cell.length_a   1.000
_cell.length_b   1.000
_cell.length_c   1.000
_cell.angle_alpha   90.00
_cell.angle_beta   90.00
_cell.angle_gamma   90.00
#
_symmetry.space_group_name_H-M   'P 1'
#
loop_
_entity.id
_entity.type
_entity.pdbx_description
1 polymer ?
#
loop_
_entity_poly.entity_id
_entity_poly.type
_entity_poly.pdbx_seq_one_letter_code
_entity_poly.pdbx_strand_id
1 'polypeptide(L)'
;MYNGERFVSEAIQCVLEQTFSDWELIICDNASTDRTVEICRQFAKRDSRIRIHQNARNMGVCFNYSEVFRLSRGQYFKWMAHDDLFAPRFIETCVNELEKDQGVVLAFSKMCYVDANGQMLRRQTSELSVSGLTVESRAKQFLASAAQSTDFLWLAYGVVRRDVLRESGSMGLYAGSDHVMLFRIALRGRVKQIEEEMFFRREHSEASTCKRGSTVRERARFAYADDNRRLVLPWCRMLKEHIGAALKAPVPFQSRLTCASAVLRRFLTAWKFFVEEAIHSPLDALRSK
;
A
#
# COMPACT_ATOMS: atom_id res chain seq x y z
N MET A 1 -5.79 9.97 -5.98
CA MET A 1 -6.93 9.39 -6.75
C MET A 1 -6.89 9.84 -8.19
N TYR A 2 -7.65 9.20 -9.09
CA TYR A 2 -7.82 9.59 -10.48
C TYR A 2 -9.18 9.07 -10.96
N ASN A 3 -10.06 9.96 -11.44
CA ASN A 3 -11.42 9.67 -11.91
C ASN A 3 -12.23 8.81 -10.93
N GLY A 4 -12.47 9.36 -9.74
CA GLY A 4 -13.12 8.66 -8.63
C GLY A 4 -14.52 9.20 -8.29
N GLU A 5 -15.18 9.96 -9.18
CA GLU A 5 -16.44 10.65 -8.88
C GLU A 5 -17.52 9.74 -8.31
N ARG A 6 -17.52 8.44 -8.71
CA ARG A 6 -18.51 7.47 -8.28
C ARG A 6 -18.45 7.14 -6.80
N PHE A 7 -17.25 7.08 -6.21
CA PHE A 7 -17.06 6.54 -4.85
C PHE A 7 -16.46 7.55 -3.87
N VAL A 8 -15.82 8.62 -4.36
CA VAL A 8 -15.06 9.55 -3.51
C VAL A 8 -15.89 10.18 -2.42
N SER A 9 -17.20 10.43 -2.67
CA SER A 9 -18.11 10.99 -1.67
C SER A 9 -18.27 10.08 -0.46
N GLU A 10 -18.52 8.78 -0.69
CA GLU A 10 -18.64 7.79 0.38
C GLU A 10 -17.30 7.61 1.13
N ALA A 11 -16.19 7.60 0.41
CA ALA A 11 -14.87 7.49 1.00
C ALA A 11 -14.57 8.67 1.93
N ILE A 12 -14.86 9.91 1.54
CA ILE A 12 -14.69 11.09 2.40
C ILE A 12 -15.64 11.02 3.60
N GLN A 13 -16.89 10.63 3.38
CA GLN A 13 -17.88 10.50 4.44
C GLN A 13 -17.44 9.50 5.52
N CYS A 14 -16.85 8.37 5.10
CA CYS A 14 -16.27 7.36 5.98
C CYS A 14 -15.15 7.94 6.90
N VAL A 15 -14.36 8.92 6.42
CA VAL A 15 -13.37 9.63 7.25
C VAL A 15 -14.04 10.59 8.23
N LEU A 16 -15.07 11.32 7.79
CA LEU A 16 -15.83 12.25 8.64
C LEU A 16 -16.53 11.55 9.80
N GLU A 17 -16.93 10.30 9.62
CA GLU A 17 -17.61 9.46 10.61
C GLU A 17 -16.65 8.75 11.60
N GLN A 18 -15.35 8.96 11.49
CA GLN A 18 -14.41 8.35 12.43
C GLN A 18 -14.57 8.89 13.84
N THR A 19 -14.56 7.97 14.83
CA THR A 19 -14.62 8.32 16.27
C THR A 19 -13.36 9.01 16.75
N PHE A 20 -12.21 8.73 16.13
CA PHE A 20 -10.97 9.47 16.34
C PHE A 20 -11.05 10.83 15.65
N SER A 21 -11.08 11.93 16.39
CA SER A 21 -11.38 13.27 15.86
C SER A 21 -10.15 14.08 15.42
N ASP A 22 -8.95 13.76 15.92
CA ASP A 22 -7.70 14.48 15.61
C ASP A 22 -7.04 13.91 14.36
N TRP A 23 -7.60 14.23 13.20
CA TRP A 23 -7.08 13.79 11.90
C TRP A 23 -7.04 14.95 10.89
N GLU A 24 -6.18 14.80 9.91
CA GLU A 24 -6.19 15.56 8.65
C GLU A 24 -6.44 14.59 7.48
N LEU A 25 -7.24 15.00 6.51
CA LEU A 25 -7.45 14.27 5.26
C LEU A 25 -6.77 15.02 4.11
N ILE A 26 -5.77 14.40 3.50
CA ILE A 26 -5.08 14.95 2.34
C ILE A 26 -5.57 14.19 1.11
N ILE A 27 -6.25 14.89 0.23
CA ILE A 27 -6.74 14.38 -1.03
C ILE A 27 -5.75 14.82 -2.12
N CYS A 28 -5.02 13.85 -2.69
CA CYS A 28 -4.13 14.12 -3.81
C CYS A 28 -4.80 13.63 -5.10
N ASP A 29 -5.29 14.59 -5.89
CA ASP A 29 -5.90 14.33 -7.18
C ASP A 29 -4.84 14.26 -8.28
N ASN A 30 -4.88 13.21 -9.06
CA ASN A 30 -3.90 12.92 -10.11
C ASN A 30 -4.33 13.43 -11.50
N ALA A 31 -4.85 14.66 -11.53
CA ALA A 31 -5.41 15.33 -12.71
C ALA A 31 -6.67 14.62 -13.25
N SER A 32 -7.66 14.38 -12.39
CA SER A 32 -8.97 13.83 -12.78
C SER A 32 -9.68 14.72 -13.79
N THR A 33 -10.40 14.10 -14.72
CA THR A 33 -11.15 14.74 -15.80
C THR A 33 -12.67 14.67 -15.60
N ASP A 34 -13.11 13.97 -14.56
CA ASP A 34 -14.50 13.84 -14.13
C ASP A 34 -14.82 14.82 -12.99
N ARG A 35 -15.92 14.63 -12.29
CA ARG A 35 -16.36 15.51 -11.20
C ARG A 35 -15.64 15.27 -9.86
N THR A 36 -14.61 14.41 -9.82
CA THR A 36 -13.89 14.07 -8.57
C THR A 36 -13.44 15.30 -7.80
N VAL A 37 -12.77 16.25 -8.45
CA VAL A 37 -12.22 17.45 -7.80
C VAL A 37 -13.32 18.38 -7.30
N GLU A 38 -14.43 18.50 -8.06
CA GLU A 38 -15.61 19.29 -7.66
C GLU A 38 -16.19 18.75 -6.35
N ILE A 39 -16.41 17.42 -6.29
CA ILE A 39 -16.95 16.75 -5.09
C ILE A 39 -16.02 16.97 -3.90
N CYS A 40 -14.72 16.74 -4.06
CA CYS A 40 -13.73 16.94 -2.98
C CYS A 40 -13.75 18.39 -2.45
N ARG A 41 -13.84 19.40 -3.34
CA ARG A 41 -13.92 20.81 -2.95
C ARG A 41 -15.16 21.13 -2.14
N GLN A 42 -16.29 20.47 -2.41
CA GLN A 42 -17.51 20.67 -1.62
C GLN A 42 -17.31 20.20 -0.16
N PHE A 43 -16.63 19.08 0.06
CA PHE A 43 -16.29 18.61 1.41
C PHE A 43 -15.25 19.52 2.10
N ALA A 44 -14.19 19.91 1.39
CA ALA A 44 -13.15 20.79 1.95
C ALA A 44 -13.66 22.18 2.35
N LYS A 45 -14.75 22.68 1.74
CA LYS A 45 -15.43 23.92 2.16
C LYS A 45 -16.17 23.77 3.49
N ARG A 46 -16.56 22.55 3.88
CA ARG A 46 -17.33 22.25 5.09
C ARG A 46 -16.47 21.83 6.27
N ASP A 47 -15.27 21.27 6.01
CA ASP A 47 -14.35 20.80 7.03
C ASP A 47 -12.91 21.22 6.71
N SER A 48 -12.33 22.07 7.54
CA SER A 48 -10.97 22.61 7.36
C SER A 48 -9.86 21.58 7.54
N ARG A 49 -10.15 20.41 8.09
CA ARG A 49 -9.21 19.29 8.20
C ARG A 49 -8.96 18.60 6.84
N ILE A 50 -9.81 18.88 5.83
CA ILE A 50 -9.68 18.34 4.48
C ILE A 50 -8.87 19.30 3.62
N ARG A 51 -7.75 18.81 3.09
CA ARG A 51 -6.89 19.56 2.17
C ARG A 51 -6.78 18.85 0.83
N ILE A 52 -6.86 19.63 -0.26
CA ILE A 52 -6.78 19.09 -1.62
C ILE A 52 -5.48 19.57 -2.27
N HIS A 53 -4.74 18.64 -2.83
CA HIS A 53 -3.62 18.87 -3.72
C HIS A 53 -3.94 18.27 -5.09
N GLN A 54 -3.78 19.05 -6.15
CA GLN A 54 -4.04 18.61 -7.52
C GLN A 54 -2.76 18.62 -8.33
N ASN A 55 -2.38 17.46 -8.87
CA ASN A 55 -1.24 17.36 -9.78
C ASN A 55 -1.58 18.01 -11.14
N ALA A 56 -0.58 18.61 -11.79
CA ALA A 56 -0.76 19.24 -13.10
C ALA A 56 -1.08 18.22 -14.22
N ARG A 57 -0.69 16.96 -14.03
CA ARG A 57 -0.97 15.83 -14.92
C ARG A 57 -1.03 14.53 -14.13
N ASN A 58 -1.51 13.46 -14.73
CA ASN A 58 -1.44 12.13 -14.11
C ASN A 58 0.03 11.68 -14.01
N MET A 59 0.53 11.55 -12.79
CA MET A 59 1.91 11.20 -12.45
C MET A 59 2.09 9.70 -12.12
N GLY A 60 1.02 8.91 -12.22
CA GLY A 60 0.97 7.51 -11.80
C GLY A 60 0.69 7.33 -10.31
N VAL A 61 0.30 6.10 -9.96
CA VAL A 61 -0.15 5.78 -8.60
C VAL A 61 0.98 5.91 -7.58
N CYS A 62 2.18 5.44 -7.90
CA CYS A 62 3.31 5.48 -6.95
C CYS A 62 3.70 6.90 -6.56
N PHE A 63 3.71 7.83 -7.53
CA PHE A 63 3.95 9.25 -7.24
C PHE A 63 2.87 9.81 -6.33
N ASN A 64 1.61 9.56 -6.66
CA ASN A 64 0.47 10.10 -5.93
C ASN A 64 0.44 9.64 -4.47
N TYR A 65 0.75 8.37 -4.21
CA TYR A 65 0.87 7.82 -2.85
C TYR A 65 2.04 8.42 -2.07
N SER A 66 3.18 8.63 -2.72
CA SER A 66 4.34 9.27 -2.09
C SER A 66 4.07 10.75 -1.78
N GLU A 67 3.36 11.45 -2.66
CA GLU A 67 3.04 12.86 -2.49
C GLU A 67 2.06 13.10 -1.34
N VAL A 68 1.05 12.24 -1.17
CA VAL A 68 0.16 12.28 0.00
C VAL A 68 0.95 12.16 1.30
N PHE A 69 1.90 11.22 1.37
CA PHE A 69 2.76 11.06 2.56
C PHE A 69 3.64 12.30 2.79
N ARG A 70 4.24 12.86 1.74
CA ARG A 70 5.08 14.08 1.84
C ARG A 70 4.30 15.27 2.41
N LEU A 71 3.02 15.41 2.05
CA LEU A 71 2.14 16.49 2.50
C LEU A 71 1.58 16.28 3.90
N SER A 72 1.64 15.05 4.44
CA SER A 72 1.09 14.71 5.75
C SER A 72 1.91 15.27 6.91
N ARG A 73 1.24 15.51 8.06
CA ARG A 73 1.84 16.11 9.27
C ARG A 73 1.59 15.31 10.54
N GLY A 74 0.59 14.41 10.54
CA GLY A 74 0.18 13.65 11.72
C GLY A 74 1.29 12.76 12.29
N GLN A 75 1.16 12.35 13.54
CA GLN A 75 2.03 11.39 14.22
C GLN A 75 1.89 9.99 13.62
N TYR A 76 0.69 9.65 13.19
CA TYR A 76 0.33 8.43 12.48
C TYR A 76 -0.04 8.75 11.04
N PHE A 77 0.05 7.74 10.19
CA PHE A 77 -0.29 7.87 8.79
C PHE A 77 -1.08 6.64 8.30
N LYS A 78 -2.05 6.87 7.42
CA LYS A 78 -2.83 5.85 6.75
C LYS A 78 -3.07 6.26 5.30
N TRP A 79 -2.80 5.36 4.34
CA TRP A 79 -3.35 5.53 3.00
C TRP A 79 -4.80 5.09 2.94
N MET A 80 -5.54 5.67 2.02
CA MET A 80 -6.89 5.29 1.68
C MET A 80 -7.08 5.36 0.17
N ALA A 81 -7.63 4.31 -0.43
CA ALA A 81 -8.15 4.37 -1.78
C ALA A 81 -9.48 5.14 -1.80
N HIS A 82 -9.81 5.74 -2.93
CA HIS A 82 -11.02 6.55 -3.06
C HIS A 82 -12.31 5.72 -3.21
N ASP A 83 -12.19 4.42 -3.31
CA ASP A 83 -13.25 3.44 -3.54
C ASP A 83 -13.44 2.46 -2.37
N ASP A 84 -12.54 2.46 -1.37
CA ASP A 84 -12.63 1.61 -0.19
C ASP A 84 -13.30 2.34 0.99
N LEU A 85 -13.77 1.54 1.98
CA LEU A 85 -14.41 2.02 3.19
C LEU A 85 -13.75 1.43 4.43
N PHE A 86 -13.98 2.05 5.59
CA PHE A 86 -13.59 1.50 6.89
C PHE A 86 -14.57 1.93 7.99
N ALA A 87 -14.71 1.07 9.00
CA ALA A 87 -15.66 1.26 10.09
C ALA A 87 -15.35 2.53 10.91
N PRO A 88 -16.34 3.17 11.57
CA PRO A 88 -16.14 4.40 12.32
C PRO A 88 -15.07 4.33 13.41
N ARG A 89 -14.81 3.16 13.98
CA ARG A 89 -13.80 2.96 15.04
C ARG A 89 -12.44 2.51 14.51
N PHE A 90 -12.24 2.40 13.20
CA PHE A 90 -11.02 1.83 12.63
C PHE A 90 -9.75 2.59 13.07
N ILE A 91 -9.74 3.93 12.88
CA ILE A 91 -8.55 4.74 13.22
C ILE A 91 -8.30 4.69 14.73
N GLU A 92 -9.29 4.91 15.56
CA GLU A 92 -9.19 4.86 17.02
C GLU A 92 -8.62 3.52 17.50
N THR A 93 -9.16 2.40 17.01
CA THR A 93 -8.71 1.07 17.41
C THR A 93 -7.26 0.82 16.99
N CYS A 94 -6.87 1.20 15.77
CA CYS A 94 -5.50 1.07 15.30
C CYS A 94 -4.52 1.94 16.11
N VAL A 95 -4.88 3.20 16.39
CA VAL A 95 -4.05 4.12 17.20
C VAL A 95 -3.89 3.58 18.61
N ASN A 96 -4.96 3.08 19.24
CA ASN A 96 -4.90 2.49 20.57
C ASN A 96 -3.93 1.29 20.63
N GLU A 97 -3.89 0.43 19.62
CA GLU A 97 -2.93 -0.69 19.57
C GLU A 97 -1.48 -0.18 19.41
N LEU A 98 -1.27 0.88 18.64
CA LEU A 98 0.04 1.52 18.52
C LEU A 98 0.49 2.18 19.83
N GLU A 99 -0.42 2.84 20.57
CA GLU A 99 -0.08 3.52 21.83
C GLU A 99 0.18 2.53 22.98
N LYS A 100 -0.55 1.41 23.04
CA LYS A 100 -0.34 0.37 24.04
C LYS A 100 1.05 -0.27 23.98
N ASP A 101 1.66 -0.32 22.80
CA ASP A 101 2.91 -1.03 22.59
C ASP A 101 3.80 -0.31 21.57
N GLN A 102 4.86 0.33 22.07
CA GLN A 102 5.81 1.09 21.24
C GLN A 102 6.60 0.21 20.24
N GLY A 103 6.65 -1.10 20.47
CA GLY A 103 7.24 -2.05 19.52
C GLY A 103 6.34 -2.41 18.34
N VAL A 104 5.04 -2.03 18.39
CA VAL A 104 4.11 -2.12 17.26
C VAL A 104 4.24 -0.86 16.42
N VAL A 105 4.54 -1.02 15.13
CA VAL A 105 4.80 0.11 14.21
C VAL A 105 3.70 0.28 13.17
N LEU A 106 2.90 -0.75 12.94
CA LEU A 106 1.75 -0.74 12.04
C LEU A 106 0.63 -1.57 12.66
N ALA A 107 -0.60 -1.05 12.68
CA ALA A 107 -1.82 -1.76 13.07
C ALA A 107 -2.84 -1.74 11.93
N PHE A 108 -3.51 -2.86 11.69
CA PHE A 108 -4.51 -3.03 10.65
C PHE A 108 -5.60 -3.99 11.15
N SER A 109 -6.78 -3.96 10.53
CA SER A 109 -7.88 -4.87 10.86
C SER A 109 -8.01 -5.99 9.83
N LYS A 110 -8.77 -7.02 10.19
CA LYS A 110 -9.32 -7.94 9.19
C LYS A 110 -10.16 -7.16 8.18
N MET A 111 -10.31 -7.74 7.00
CA MET A 111 -10.91 -7.11 5.84
C MET A 111 -12.09 -7.92 5.31
N CYS A 112 -13.09 -7.22 4.80
CA CYS A 112 -14.17 -7.78 3.98
C CYS A 112 -14.10 -7.20 2.57
N TYR A 113 -14.57 -7.99 1.61
CA TYR A 113 -14.81 -7.53 0.25
C TYR A 113 -16.26 -7.17 0.07
N VAL A 114 -16.52 -6.01 -0.52
CA VAL A 114 -17.86 -5.51 -0.81
C VAL A 114 -18.00 -5.22 -2.31
N ASP A 115 -19.22 -5.29 -2.82
CA ASP A 115 -19.52 -4.90 -4.20
C ASP A 115 -19.55 -3.37 -4.38
N ALA A 116 -19.90 -2.92 -5.59
CA ALA A 116 -20.04 -1.50 -5.91
C ALA A 116 -21.09 -0.77 -5.06
N ASN A 117 -22.04 -1.48 -4.46
CA ASN A 117 -23.13 -0.92 -3.62
C ASN A 117 -22.84 -1.07 -2.11
N GLY A 118 -21.65 -1.58 -1.74
CA GLY A 118 -21.29 -1.82 -0.35
C GLY A 118 -21.84 -3.14 0.24
N GLN A 119 -22.43 -4.02 -0.57
CA GLN A 119 -22.93 -5.33 -0.13
C GLN A 119 -21.75 -6.28 0.08
N MET A 120 -21.75 -7.03 1.19
CA MET A 120 -20.68 -7.98 1.48
C MET A 120 -20.65 -9.12 0.44
N LEU A 121 -19.49 -9.32 -0.17
CA LEU A 121 -19.21 -10.42 -1.10
C LEU A 121 -18.55 -11.61 -0.40
N ARG A 122 -17.47 -11.34 0.34
CA ARG A 122 -16.70 -12.36 1.06
C ARG A 122 -15.81 -11.75 2.11
N ARG A 123 -15.38 -12.59 3.05
CA ARG A 123 -14.42 -12.24 4.11
C ARG A 123 -13.01 -12.63 3.69
N GLN A 124 -12.02 -11.93 4.23
CA GLN A 124 -10.63 -12.35 4.14
C GLN A 124 -10.44 -13.66 4.91
N THR A 125 -9.83 -14.65 4.25
CA THR A 125 -9.54 -15.96 4.85
C THR A 125 -8.08 -16.12 5.25
N SER A 126 -7.17 -15.27 4.75
CA SER A 126 -5.75 -15.33 5.04
C SER A 126 -5.43 -14.68 6.38
N GLU A 127 -4.71 -15.40 7.25
CA GLU A 127 -4.11 -14.83 8.44
C GLU A 127 -2.78 -14.16 8.08
N LEU A 128 -2.64 -12.89 8.45
CA LEU A 128 -1.44 -12.13 8.21
C LEU A 128 -0.72 -11.93 9.54
N SER A 129 0.40 -12.61 9.73
CA SER A 129 1.19 -12.48 10.95
C SER A 129 2.58 -11.94 10.64
N VAL A 130 2.91 -10.77 11.22
CA VAL A 130 4.26 -10.19 11.25
C VAL A 130 4.54 -9.68 12.68
N SER A 131 4.22 -10.52 13.65
CA SER A 131 4.25 -10.20 15.08
C SER A 131 5.52 -10.67 15.80
N GLY A 132 6.46 -11.29 15.10
CA GLY A 132 7.67 -11.84 15.67
C GLY A 132 8.49 -10.83 16.49
N LEU A 133 9.00 -11.24 17.66
CA LEU A 133 9.76 -10.38 18.55
C LEU A 133 11.13 -10.00 17.94
N THR A 134 11.77 -10.93 17.23
CA THR A 134 13.05 -10.66 16.56
C THR A 134 12.84 -10.19 15.11
N VAL A 135 13.80 -9.43 14.59
CA VAL A 135 13.75 -8.95 13.21
C VAL A 135 13.77 -10.09 12.20
N GLU A 136 14.53 -11.16 12.49
CA GLU A 136 14.62 -12.35 11.64
C GLU A 136 13.29 -13.09 11.55
N SER A 137 12.60 -13.20 12.69
CA SER A 137 11.25 -13.79 12.75
C SER A 137 10.26 -12.97 11.91
N ARG A 138 10.24 -11.64 12.07
CA ARG A 138 9.38 -10.75 11.29
C ARG A 138 9.69 -10.81 9.79
N ALA A 139 10.97 -10.79 9.41
CA ALA A 139 11.37 -10.92 8.02
C ALA A 139 10.85 -12.22 7.38
N LYS A 140 11.00 -13.36 8.08
CA LYS A 140 10.51 -14.66 7.61
C LYS A 140 8.98 -14.69 7.51
N GLN A 141 8.28 -14.23 8.54
CA GLN A 141 6.80 -14.15 8.56
C GLN A 141 6.29 -13.29 7.41
N PHE A 142 6.88 -12.10 7.22
CA PHE A 142 6.55 -11.21 6.12
C PHE A 142 6.67 -11.90 4.75
N LEU A 143 7.83 -12.49 4.48
CA LEU A 143 8.10 -13.15 3.20
C LEU A 143 7.21 -14.38 2.97
N ALA A 144 6.82 -15.10 4.03
CA ALA A 144 5.89 -16.21 3.97
C ALA A 144 4.46 -15.75 3.67
N SER A 145 3.95 -14.74 4.38
CA SER A 145 2.62 -14.17 4.15
C SER A 145 2.47 -13.60 2.74
N ALA A 146 3.49 -12.88 2.28
CA ALA A 146 3.52 -12.34 0.91
C ALA A 146 3.60 -13.41 -0.18
N ALA A 147 4.00 -14.63 0.15
CA ALA A 147 4.01 -15.77 -0.78
C ALA A 147 2.66 -16.44 -0.91
N GLN A 148 1.83 -16.37 0.14
CA GLN A 148 0.56 -17.10 0.24
C GLN A 148 -0.62 -16.32 -0.34
N SER A 149 -0.61 -15.01 -0.23
CA SER A 149 -1.76 -14.20 -0.64
C SER A 149 -1.37 -12.80 -1.11
N THR A 150 -2.07 -12.31 -2.13
CA THR A 150 -2.02 -10.90 -2.55
C THR A 150 -2.71 -9.96 -1.54
N ASP A 151 -3.55 -10.50 -0.64
CA ASP A 151 -4.23 -9.76 0.44
C ASP A 151 -3.23 -9.14 1.41
N PHE A 152 -2.01 -9.66 1.43
CA PHE A 152 -0.91 -9.11 2.18
C PHE A 152 -0.64 -7.61 1.90
N LEU A 153 -0.87 -7.11 0.70
CA LEU A 153 -0.68 -5.71 0.34
C LEU A 153 -1.65 -4.75 1.06
N TRP A 154 -2.75 -5.28 1.62
CA TRP A 154 -3.70 -4.48 2.39
C TRP A 154 -3.14 -3.97 3.72
N LEU A 155 -2.03 -4.52 4.19
CA LEU A 155 -1.26 -3.93 5.29
C LEU A 155 -0.93 -2.46 5.05
N ALA A 156 -0.74 -2.05 3.79
CA ALA A 156 -0.47 -0.66 3.43
C ALA A 156 -1.61 0.30 3.82
N TYR A 157 -2.84 -0.21 3.97
CA TYR A 157 -4.01 0.57 4.37
C TYR A 157 -4.26 0.57 5.89
N GLY A 158 -3.39 -0.05 6.67
CA GLY A 158 -3.34 0.09 8.12
C GLY A 158 -2.85 1.46 8.57
N VAL A 159 -2.86 1.69 9.87
CA VAL A 159 -2.29 2.89 10.50
C VAL A 159 -0.84 2.60 10.88
N VAL A 160 0.10 3.41 10.41
CA VAL A 160 1.53 3.26 10.63
C VAL A 160 2.09 4.47 11.39
N ARG A 161 3.10 4.27 12.23
CA ARG A 161 3.87 5.37 12.82
C ARG A 161 4.57 6.15 11.71
N ARG A 162 4.32 7.45 11.63
CA ARG A 162 4.82 8.29 10.54
C ARG A 162 6.35 8.36 10.49
N ASP A 163 7.02 8.39 11.63
CA ASP A 163 8.48 8.37 11.73
C ASP A 163 9.08 7.07 11.18
N VAL A 164 8.49 5.92 11.54
CA VAL A 164 8.89 4.61 11.00
C VAL A 164 8.71 4.57 9.49
N LEU A 165 7.59 5.07 8.97
CA LEU A 165 7.36 5.14 7.51
C LEU A 165 8.37 6.06 6.82
N ARG A 166 8.70 7.21 7.41
CA ARG A 166 9.71 8.14 6.90
C ARG A 166 11.09 7.49 6.82
N GLU A 167 11.52 6.81 7.88
CA GLU A 167 12.79 6.11 7.93
C GLU A 167 12.85 4.88 7.03
N SER A 168 11.70 4.23 6.82
CA SER A 168 11.57 3.11 5.89
C SER A 168 11.69 3.55 4.43
N GLY A 169 11.53 4.84 4.16
CA GLY A 169 11.29 5.35 2.82
C GLY A 169 9.88 5.00 2.37
N SER A 170 9.10 6.00 2.02
CA SER A 170 7.75 5.87 1.48
C SER A 170 7.70 5.00 0.23
N MET A 171 6.56 4.90 -0.41
CA MET A 171 6.37 4.13 -1.63
C MET A 171 7.33 4.61 -2.73
N GLY A 172 8.12 3.69 -3.27
CA GLY A 172 9.08 4.00 -4.35
C GLY A 172 8.37 4.18 -5.69
N LEU A 173 9.01 4.89 -6.63
CA LEU A 173 8.47 5.08 -7.98
C LEU A 173 8.76 3.85 -8.87
N TYR A 174 8.20 2.67 -8.51
CA TYR A 174 8.31 1.43 -9.27
C TYR A 174 7.24 0.41 -8.85
N ALA A 175 6.86 -0.47 -9.76
CA ALA A 175 5.88 -1.52 -9.49
C ALA A 175 6.40 -2.49 -8.40
N GLY A 176 5.57 -2.80 -7.39
CA GLY A 176 5.95 -3.60 -6.23
C GLY A 176 6.67 -2.81 -5.12
N SER A 177 6.72 -1.49 -5.20
CA SER A 177 7.34 -0.65 -4.18
C SER A 177 6.59 -0.68 -2.84
N ASP A 178 5.29 -0.90 -2.86
CA ASP A 178 4.44 -1.16 -1.70
C ASP A 178 4.92 -2.39 -0.90
N HIS A 179 5.23 -3.47 -1.59
CA HIS A 179 5.77 -4.69 -0.99
C HIS A 179 7.13 -4.43 -0.30
N VAL A 180 8.02 -3.69 -0.96
CA VAL A 180 9.33 -3.33 -0.39
C VAL A 180 9.20 -2.39 0.81
N MET A 181 8.29 -1.41 0.72
CA MET A 181 7.99 -0.50 1.82
C MET A 181 7.49 -1.24 3.06
N LEU A 182 6.50 -2.13 2.89
CA LEU A 182 5.97 -2.95 3.97
C LEU A 182 7.05 -3.86 4.60
N PHE A 183 7.95 -4.43 3.79
CA PHE A 183 9.10 -5.19 4.31
C PHE A 183 10.01 -4.31 5.16
N ARG A 184 10.33 -3.10 4.72
CA ARG A 184 11.16 -2.15 5.48
C ARG A 184 10.50 -1.76 6.81
N ILE A 185 9.17 -1.61 6.86
CA ILE A 185 8.40 -1.39 8.08
C ILE A 185 8.51 -2.60 9.01
N ALA A 186 8.31 -3.82 8.50
CA ALA A 186 8.41 -5.06 9.26
C ALA A 186 9.80 -5.30 9.87
N LEU A 187 10.89 -4.82 9.22
CA LEU A 187 12.23 -4.87 9.78
C LEU A 187 12.41 -3.92 11.00
N ARG A 188 11.57 -2.90 11.15
CA ARG A 188 11.66 -1.89 12.22
C ARG A 188 10.81 -2.19 13.44
N GLY A 189 9.72 -2.94 13.27
CA GLY A 189 8.84 -3.27 14.39
C GLY A 189 7.80 -4.31 14.04
N ARG A 190 6.96 -4.61 15.01
CA ARG A 190 5.87 -5.58 14.87
C ARG A 190 4.69 -4.98 14.12
N VAL A 191 3.99 -5.82 13.39
CA VAL A 191 2.73 -5.47 12.72
C VAL A 191 1.61 -6.18 13.47
N LYS A 192 0.61 -5.41 13.93
CA LYS A 192 -0.50 -5.91 14.72
C LYS A 192 -1.75 -6.04 13.89
N GLN A 193 -2.30 -7.24 13.78
CA GLN A 193 -3.64 -7.46 13.25
C GLN A 193 -4.68 -7.33 14.36
N ILE A 194 -5.74 -6.61 14.07
CA ILE A 194 -6.96 -6.49 14.89
C ILE A 194 -7.96 -7.48 14.31
N GLU A 195 -8.57 -8.30 15.19
CA GLU A 195 -9.43 -9.40 14.76
C GLU A 195 -10.79 -8.95 14.21
N GLU A 196 -11.22 -7.72 14.56
CA GLU A 196 -12.45 -7.14 14.03
C GLU A 196 -12.32 -6.81 12.54
N GLU A 197 -13.40 -7.02 11.80
CA GLU A 197 -13.51 -6.67 10.38
C GLU A 197 -13.91 -5.21 10.26
N MET A 198 -12.94 -4.32 10.05
CA MET A 198 -13.17 -2.88 10.02
C MET A 198 -12.71 -2.22 8.71
N PHE A 199 -12.11 -2.96 7.78
CA PHE A 199 -11.74 -2.47 6.46
C PHE A 199 -12.57 -3.18 5.39
N PHE A 200 -13.20 -2.41 4.49
CA PHE A 200 -14.11 -2.92 3.47
C PHE A 200 -13.56 -2.54 2.09
N ARG A 201 -13.00 -3.51 1.42
CA ARG A 201 -12.47 -3.34 0.09
C ARG A 201 -13.55 -3.49 -0.96
N ARG A 202 -13.70 -2.48 -1.80
CA ARG A 202 -14.68 -2.50 -2.87
C ARG A 202 -14.13 -3.23 -4.11
N GLU A 203 -14.95 -4.15 -4.64
CA GLU A 203 -14.70 -4.79 -5.94
C GLU A 203 -15.69 -4.25 -6.96
N HIS A 204 -15.17 -3.68 -8.04
CA HIS A 204 -15.96 -3.15 -9.16
C HIS A 204 -15.15 -3.22 -10.46
N SER A 205 -15.81 -3.12 -11.60
CA SER A 205 -15.19 -3.30 -12.93
C SER A 205 -14.07 -2.31 -13.25
N GLU A 206 -14.10 -1.13 -12.64
CA GLU A 206 -13.11 -0.07 -12.86
C GLU A 206 -11.92 -0.15 -11.89
N ALA A 207 -11.98 -1.01 -10.86
CA ALA A 207 -10.91 -1.16 -9.89
C ALA A 207 -9.61 -1.58 -10.57
N SER A 208 -8.53 -0.90 -10.24
CA SER A 208 -7.20 -1.15 -10.82
C SER A 208 -6.70 -2.59 -10.65
N THR A 209 -7.18 -3.27 -9.63
CA THR A 209 -6.82 -4.65 -9.29
C THR A 209 -7.71 -5.71 -9.95
N CYS A 210 -8.86 -5.34 -10.50
CA CYS A 210 -9.75 -6.25 -11.25
C CYS A 210 -9.22 -6.60 -12.63
N LYS A 211 -8.24 -5.90 -13.14
CA LYS A 211 -7.55 -6.22 -14.41
C LYS A 211 -6.63 -7.43 -14.23
N ARG A 212 -7.21 -8.59 -13.84
CA ARG A 212 -6.52 -9.89 -13.88
C ARG A 212 -6.10 -10.15 -15.32
N GLY A 213 -4.82 -10.30 -15.57
CA GLY A 213 -4.26 -10.54 -16.89
C GLY A 213 -3.49 -9.35 -17.47
N SER A 214 -3.36 -8.25 -16.75
CA SER A 214 -2.51 -7.14 -17.18
C SER A 214 -1.06 -7.59 -17.32
N THR A 215 -0.45 -7.26 -18.44
CA THR A 215 0.97 -7.54 -18.71
C THR A 215 1.87 -6.81 -17.70
N VAL A 216 3.13 -7.24 -17.59
CA VAL A 216 4.15 -6.56 -16.78
C VAL A 216 4.22 -5.07 -17.14
N ARG A 217 4.06 -4.75 -18.43
CA ARG A 217 4.11 -3.38 -18.94
C ARG A 217 2.88 -2.55 -18.54
N GLU A 218 1.68 -3.12 -18.57
CA GLU A 218 0.47 -2.43 -18.12
C GLU A 218 0.54 -2.09 -16.63
N ARG A 219 1.04 -3.01 -15.81
CA ARG A 219 1.30 -2.76 -14.38
C ARG A 219 2.33 -1.65 -14.17
N ALA A 220 3.37 -1.62 -15.00
CA ALA A 220 4.37 -0.56 -14.94
C ALA A 220 3.80 0.80 -15.35
N ARG A 221 2.97 0.86 -16.40
CA ARG A 221 2.26 2.09 -16.83
C ARG A 221 1.32 2.60 -15.73
N PHE A 222 0.60 1.72 -15.07
CA PHE A 222 -0.22 2.08 -13.92
C PHE A 222 0.61 2.70 -12.78
N ALA A 223 1.79 2.13 -12.50
CA ALA A 223 2.68 2.63 -11.46
C ALA A 223 3.28 4.01 -11.78
N TYR A 224 3.59 4.30 -13.05
CA TYR A 224 4.40 5.46 -13.44
C TYR A 224 3.70 6.50 -14.30
N ALA A 225 2.52 6.26 -14.87
CA ALA A 225 1.79 7.05 -15.87
C ALA A 225 2.51 7.28 -17.22
N ASP A 226 3.83 7.36 -17.22
CA ASP A 226 4.65 7.56 -18.41
C ASP A 226 5.80 6.55 -18.39
N ASP A 227 5.72 5.51 -19.21
CA ASP A 227 6.72 4.44 -19.25
C ASP A 227 7.39 4.40 -20.64
N ASN A 228 8.39 5.28 -20.82
CA ASN A 228 9.31 5.25 -21.95
C ASN A 228 10.45 4.21 -21.75
N ARG A 229 10.36 3.36 -20.72
CA ARG A 229 11.40 2.38 -20.41
C ARG A 229 11.34 1.22 -21.41
N ARG A 230 12.47 0.91 -22.02
CA ARG A 230 12.61 -0.20 -22.96
C ARG A 230 12.52 -1.58 -22.27
N LEU A 231 12.89 -1.65 -20.98
CA LEU A 231 12.94 -2.89 -20.21
C LEU A 231 12.35 -2.66 -18.81
N VAL A 232 11.38 -3.49 -18.42
CA VAL A 232 10.74 -3.44 -17.10
C VAL A 232 10.93 -4.79 -16.42
N LEU A 233 11.72 -4.81 -15.34
CA LEU A 233 12.06 -6.01 -14.57
C LEU A 233 11.65 -5.83 -13.10
N PRO A 234 10.34 -5.85 -12.78
CA PRO A 234 9.84 -5.62 -11.41
C PRO A 234 10.39 -6.62 -10.40
N TRP A 235 10.46 -7.91 -10.74
CA TRP A 235 10.97 -8.94 -9.83
C TRP A 235 12.46 -8.79 -9.52
N CYS A 236 13.29 -8.53 -10.55
CA CYS A 236 14.71 -8.24 -10.35
C CYS A 236 14.89 -6.99 -9.47
N ARG A 237 14.10 -5.96 -9.70
CA ARG A 237 14.13 -4.75 -8.89
C ARG A 237 13.67 -5.00 -7.46
N MET A 238 12.57 -5.72 -7.27
CA MET A 238 12.08 -6.09 -5.95
C MET A 238 13.12 -6.89 -5.16
N LEU A 239 13.80 -7.87 -5.78
CA LEU A 239 14.87 -8.62 -5.14
C LEU A 239 15.99 -7.68 -4.66
N LYS A 240 16.50 -6.82 -5.55
CA LYS A 240 17.53 -5.82 -5.22
C LYS A 240 17.12 -4.94 -4.03
N GLU A 241 15.91 -4.42 -4.08
CA GLU A 241 15.40 -3.50 -3.04
C GLU A 241 15.15 -4.21 -1.70
N HIS A 242 14.67 -5.47 -1.71
CA HIS A 242 14.53 -6.27 -0.48
C HIS A 242 15.87 -6.61 0.15
N ILE A 243 16.86 -7.03 -0.65
CA ILE A 243 18.23 -7.28 -0.15
C ILE A 243 18.82 -5.99 0.41
N GLY A 244 18.68 -4.88 -0.31
CA GLY A 244 19.13 -3.56 0.14
C GLY A 244 18.45 -3.14 1.45
N ALA A 245 17.15 -3.41 1.60
CA ALA A 245 16.40 -3.16 2.83
C ALA A 245 16.93 -3.98 4.02
N ALA A 246 17.17 -5.28 3.81
CA ALA A 246 17.72 -6.17 4.84
C ALA A 246 19.12 -5.74 5.29
N LEU A 247 20.01 -5.42 4.34
CA LEU A 247 21.40 -5.02 4.63
C LEU A 247 21.52 -3.63 5.30
N LYS A 248 20.53 -2.75 5.07
CA LYS A 248 20.46 -1.39 5.65
C LYS A 248 19.57 -1.31 6.89
N ALA A 249 18.97 -2.42 7.33
CA ALA A 249 18.12 -2.43 8.51
C ALA A 249 18.87 -1.93 9.77
N PRO A 250 18.23 -1.20 10.69
CA PRO A 250 18.86 -0.66 11.91
C PRO A 250 19.01 -1.75 12.99
N VAL A 251 19.71 -2.83 12.65
CA VAL A 251 19.89 -4.03 13.48
C VAL A 251 21.33 -4.55 13.35
N PRO A 252 21.82 -5.43 14.26
CA PRO A 252 23.16 -6.00 14.19
C PRO A 252 23.48 -6.64 12.83
N PHE A 253 24.74 -6.61 12.43
CA PHE A 253 25.18 -7.09 11.12
C PHE A 253 24.78 -8.54 10.83
N GLN A 254 24.88 -9.43 11.84
CA GLN A 254 24.48 -10.83 11.70
C GLN A 254 22.99 -10.99 11.38
N SER A 255 22.13 -10.19 12.03
CA SER A 255 20.69 -10.13 11.75
C SER A 255 20.41 -9.64 10.33
N ARG A 256 21.18 -8.66 9.83
CA ARG A 256 21.07 -8.19 8.43
C ARG A 256 21.34 -9.31 7.44
N LEU A 257 22.42 -10.08 7.65
CA LEU A 257 22.77 -11.21 6.80
C LEU A 257 21.70 -12.31 6.84
N THR A 258 21.17 -12.61 8.03
CA THR A 258 20.08 -13.59 8.17
C THR A 258 18.82 -13.16 7.42
N CYS A 259 18.42 -11.88 7.53
CA CYS A 259 17.28 -11.33 6.79
C CYS A 259 17.53 -11.34 5.27
N ALA A 260 18.73 -10.94 4.81
CA ALA A 260 19.09 -10.99 3.40
C ALA A 260 19.09 -12.43 2.83
N SER A 261 19.58 -13.39 3.62
CA SER A 261 19.51 -14.82 3.26
C SER A 261 18.06 -15.34 3.15
N ALA A 262 17.17 -14.88 4.03
CA ALA A 262 15.75 -15.23 3.94
C ALA A 262 15.11 -14.65 2.66
N VAL A 263 15.44 -13.41 2.29
CA VAL A 263 15.03 -12.79 1.02
C VAL A 263 15.51 -13.63 -0.16
N LEU A 264 16.79 -13.94 -0.23
CA LEU A 264 17.36 -14.76 -1.34
C LEU A 264 16.62 -16.09 -1.48
N ARG A 265 16.44 -16.82 -0.38
CA ARG A 265 15.71 -18.11 -0.40
C ARG A 265 14.30 -17.94 -0.95
N ARG A 266 13.57 -16.92 -0.52
CA ARG A 266 12.20 -16.65 -0.99
C ARG A 266 12.14 -16.35 -2.49
N PHE A 267 13.06 -15.53 -2.99
CA PHE A 267 13.10 -15.19 -4.42
C PHE A 267 13.59 -16.36 -5.28
N LEU A 268 14.48 -17.20 -4.79
CA LEU A 268 14.87 -18.44 -5.47
C LEU A 268 13.68 -19.40 -5.66
N THR A 269 12.78 -19.52 -4.70
CA THR A 269 11.54 -20.32 -4.89
C THR A 269 10.56 -19.71 -5.90
N ALA A 270 10.72 -18.46 -6.23
CA ALA A 270 9.91 -17.71 -7.19
C ALA A 270 10.57 -17.53 -8.56
N TRP A 271 11.61 -18.34 -8.87
CA TRP A 271 12.46 -18.19 -10.06
C TRP A 271 11.69 -18.13 -11.40
N LYS A 272 10.55 -18.81 -11.50
CA LYS A 272 9.67 -18.77 -12.67
C LYS A 272 9.21 -17.37 -13.06
N PHE A 273 8.99 -16.47 -12.09
CA PHE A 273 8.62 -15.09 -12.37
C PHE A 273 9.76 -14.27 -12.99
N PHE A 274 11.01 -14.60 -12.65
CA PHE A 274 12.19 -14.00 -13.30
C PHE A 274 12.33 -14.47 -14.74
N VAL A 275 12.03 -15.74 -15.01
CA VAL A 275 12.03 -16.29 -16.37
C VAL A 275 10.92 -15.63 -17.20
N GLU A 276 9.71 -15.50 -16.65
CA GLU A 276 8.61 -14.79 -17.31
C GLU A 276 8.99 -13.34 -17.65
N GLU A 277 9.61 -12.61 -16.74
CA GLU A 277 10.11 -11.26 -17.01
C GLU A 277 11.16 -11.23 -18.12
N ALA A 278 12.12 -12.15 -18.08
CA ALA A 278 13.19 -12.22 -19.07
C ALA A 278 12.66 -12.51 -20.49
N ILE A 279 11.59 -13.29 -20.60
CA ILE A 279 10.95 -13.64 -21.88
C ILE A 279 10.01 -12.53 -22.36
N HIS A 280 9.09 -12.06 -21.50
CA HIS A 280 8.00 -11.18 -21.92
C HIS A 280 8.40 -9.71 -21.98
N SER A 281 9.26 -9.22 -21.09
CA SER A 281 9.64 -7.81 -21.06
C SER A 281 10.34 -7.33 -22.36
N PRO A 282 11.28 -8.08 -22.95
CA PRO A 282 11.86 -7.73 -24.25
C PRO A 282 10.84 -7.81 -25.40
N LEU A 283 9.96 -8.83 -25.42
CA LEU A 283 8.93 -9.01 -26.43
C LEU A 283 7.90 -7.87 -26.40
N ASP A 284 7.46 -7.45 -25.21
CA ASP A 284 6.57 -6.31 -25.05
C ASP A 284 7.23 -4.99 -25.50
N ALA A 285 8.54 -4.85 -25.33
CA ALA A 285 9.30 -3.70 -25.81
C ALA A 285 9.40 -3.64 -27.35
N LEU A 286 9.44 -4.81 -28.02
CA LEU A 286 9.47 -4.90 -29.48
C LEU A 286 8.09 -4.65 -30.12
N ARG A 287 7.00 -5.07 -29.48
CA ARG A 287 5.62 -4.88 -29.96
C ARG A 287 5.10 -3.43 -29.85
N SER A 288 5.85 -2.56 -29.20
CA SER A 288 5.46 -1.15 -28.95
C SER A 288 6.16 -0.14 -29.89
N LYS A 289 6.88 -0.63 -30.89
CA LYS A 289 7.37 0.13 -32.04
C LYS A 289 6.39 -0.01 -33.20
#